data_dd21682da0b8b8f94cefb585c4037c57
#
_entry.id   dd21682da0b8b8f94cefb585c4037c57
#
_cell.length_a   1.000
_cell.length_b   1.000
_cell.length_c   1.000
_cell.angle_alpha   90.00
_cell.angle_beta   90.00
_cell.angle_gamma   90.00
#
_symmetry.space_group_name_H-M   'P 1'
#
loop_
_entity.id
_entity.type
_entity.pdbx_description
1 polymer ?
#
loop_
_entity_poly.entity_id
_entity_poly.type
_entity_poly.pdbx_seq_one_letter_code
_entity_poly.pdbx_strand_id
1 'polypeptide(L)'
;AREADRLLYPRKYSRQVEQWAAEYELDPLLVYAFIRTESGFDPAATSSVEARGLMQMTEETFIWLRSKIAPDEGLTFDELYDPDVSIRFGCYYIHLCMERYGGDVATAAAAYHSGWGTVDNLLRMEEHSSDGQTLKGFPYNQMHHYVEKITASYAVYTRLYGG
;
A
#
# COMPACT_ATOMS: atom_id res chain seq x y z
N ALA A 1 -7.23 -25.33 9.43
CA ALA A 1 -7.25 -24.38 8.31
C ALA A 1 -7.00 -22.94 8.78
N ARG A 2 -7.79 -22.44 9.77
CA ARG A 2 -7.64 -21.06 10.26
C ARG A 2 -6.30 -20.78 10.92
N GLU A 3 -5.73 -21.72 11.66
CA GLU A 3 -4.41 -21.53 12.28
C GLU A 3 -3.31 -21.46 11.24
N ALA A 4 -3.36 -22.35 10.23
CA ALA A 4 -2.40 -22.31 9.12
C ALA A 4 -2.51 -20.99 8.34
N ASP A 5 -3.74 -20.52 8.08
CA ASP A 5 -3.97 -19.24 7.42
C ASP A 5 -3.42 -18.09 8.26
N ARG A 6 -3.59 -18.11 9.58
CA ARG A 6 -3.05 -17.05 10.46
C ARG A 6 -1.53 -17.02 10.44
N LEU A 7 -0.85 -18.14 10.26
CA LEU A 7 0.62 -18.16 10.10
C LEU A 7 1.04 -17.52 8.78
N LEU A 8 0.27 -17.71 7.72
CA LEU A 8 0.54 -17.14 6.40
C LEU A 8 0.10 -15.69 6.28
N TYR A 9 -0.82 -15.24 7.15
CA TYR A 9 -1.35 -13.87 7.17
C TYR A 9 -1.20 -13.28 8.58
N PRO A 10 0.06 -13.04 9.00
CA PRO A 10 0.32 -12.54 10.35
C PRO A 10 -0.04 -11.07 10.50
N ARG A 11 -0.24 -10.63 11.75
CA ARG A 11 -0.42 -9.23 12.12
C ARG A 11 0.77 -8.72 12.92
N LYS A 12 1.95 -8.78 12.31
CA LYS A 12 3.17 -8.24 12.90
C LYS A 12 3.14 -6.71 12.87
N TYR A 13 3.86 -6.09 13.80
CA TYR A 13 3.91 -4.62 13.94
C TYR A 13 2.53 -4.01 14.19
N SER A 14 1.69 -4.72 14.94
CA SER A 14 0.29 -4.33 15.14
C SER A 14 0.14 -2.97 15.80
N ARG A 15 1.01 -2.61 16.73
CA ARG A 15 0.96 -1.30 17.37
C ARG A 15 1.14 -0.17 16.34
N GLN A 16 2.15 -0.27 15.49
CA GLN A 16 2.43 0.73 14.47
C GLN A 16 1.34 0.75 13.39
N VAL A 17 0.91 -0.43 12.95
CA VAL A 17 -0.16 -0.52 11.94
C VAL A 17 -1.45 0.12 12.44
N GLU A 18 -1.88 -0.22 13.65
CA GLU A 18 -3.11 0.33 14.21
C GLU A 18 -3.03 1.84 14.43
N GLN A 19 -1.88 2.31 14.93
CA GLN A 19 -1.66 3.74 15.16
C GLN A 19 -1.76 4.54 13.85
N TRP A 20 -1.01 4.16 12.83
CA TRP A 20 -0.95 4.93 11.60
C TRP A 20 -2.16 4.71 10.69
N ALA A 21 -2.77 3.53 10.75
CA ALA A 21 -4.05 3.31 10.07
C ALA A 21 -5.13 4.22 10.64
N ALA A 22 -5.20 4.35 11.96
CA ALA A 22 -6.17 5.27 12.60
C ALA A 22 -5.90 6.72 12.23
N GLU A 23 -4.63 7.14 12.25
CA GLU A 23 -4.24 8.52 11.89
C GLU A 23 -4.68 8.88 10.46
N TYR A 24 -4.52 7.98 9.52
CA TYR A 24 -4.81 8.22 8.10
C TYR A 24 -6.11 7.58 7.63
N GLU A 25 -6.98 7.21 8.55
CA GLU A 25 -8.35 6.74 8.28
C GLU A 25 -8.41 5.52 7.37
N LEU A 26 -7.54 4.54 7.65
CA LEU A 26 -7.47 3.28 6.92
C LEU A 26 -7.95 2.12 7.77
N ASP A 27 -8.50 1.10 7.11
CA ASP A 27 -8.69 -0.21 7.72
C ASP A 27 -7.31 -0.84 7.96
N PRO A 28 -6.94 -1.17 9.20
CA PRO A 28 -5.63 -1.79 9.47
C PRO A 28 -5.44 -3.10 8.73
N LEU A 29 -6.50 -3.84 8.42
CA LEU A 29 -6.41 -5.09 7.66
C LEU A 29 -5.94 -4.84 6.22
N LEU A 30 -6.30 -3.71 5.63
CA LEU A 30 -5.78 -3.29 4.34
C LEU A 30 -4.27 -3.03 4.42
N VAL A 31 -3.82 -2.37 5.48
CA VAL A 31 -2.39 -2.08 5.68
C VAL A 31 -1.59 -3.38 5.77
N TYR A 32 -2.06 -4.37 6.53
CA TYR A 32 -1.41 -5.69 6.59
C TYR A 32 -1.32 -6.34 5.20
N ALA A 33 -2.36 -6.21 4.38
CA ALA A 33 -2.36 -6.75 3.02
C ALA A 33 -1.24 -6.12 2.18
N PHE A 34 -1.03 -4.81 2.29
CA PHE A 34 0.08 -4.12 1.62
C PHE A 34 1.44 -4.60 2.12
N ILE A 35 1.63 -4.67 3.43
CA ILE A 35 2.91 -5.11 4.02
C ILE A 35 3.24 -6.53 3.57
N ARG A 36 2.27 -7.42 3.62
CA ARG A 36 2.45 -8.81 3.20
C ARG A 36 2.85 -8.90 1.72
N THR A 37 2.17 -8.17 0.87
CA THR A 37 2.43 -8.17 -0.57
C THR A 37 3.78 -7.54 -0.91
N GLU A 38 4.12 -6.43 -0.27
CA GLU A 38 5.34 -5.68 -0.58
C GLU A 38 6.61 -6.34 -0.07
N SER A 39 6.62 -6.79 1.16
CA SER A 39 7.86 -7.28 1.81
C SER A 39 7.73 -8.61 2.51
N GLY A 40 6.54 -9.17 2.64
CA GLY A 40 6.35 -10.34 3.49
C GLY A 40 6.72 -10.06 4.95
N PHE A 41 6.52 -8.84 5.43
CA PHE A 41 6.88 -8.39 6.77
C PHE A 41 8.39 -8.34 7.05
N ASP A 42 9.21 -8.20 6.01
CA ASP A 42 10.65 -8.02 6.16
C ASP A 42 11.00 -6.53 6.21
N PRO A 43 11.41 -6.00 7.37
CA PRO A 43 11.72 -4.57 7.49
C PRO A 43 13.00 -4.17 6.75
N ALA A 44 13.86 -5.13 6.43
CA ALA A 44 15.11 -4.89 5.72
C ALA A 44 14.99 -5.07 4.20
N ALA A 45 13.78 -5.33 3.68
CA ALA A 45 13.58 -5.59 2.26
C ALA A 45 14.01 -4.40 1.40
N THR A 46 14.76 -4.69 0.33
CA THR A 46 15.16 -3.73 -0.69
C THR A 46 14.95 -4.35 -2.06
N SER A 47 14.17 -3.70 -2.91
CA SER A 47 13.89 -4.21 -4.25
C SER A 47 15.00 -3.85 -5.25
N SER A 48 14.89 -4.40 -6.47
CA SER A 48 15.81 -4.09 -7.57
C SER A 48 15.75 -2.61 -8.01
N VAL A 49 14.67 -1.91 -7.67
CA VAL A 49 14.51 -0.47 -7.96
C VAL A 49 14.71 0.38 -6.70
N GLU A 50 15.37 -0.18 -5.69
CA GLU A 50 15.69 0.51 -4.43
C GLU A 50 14.47 0.96 -3.63
N ALA A 51 13.32 0.29 -3.78
CA ALA A 51 12.21 0.46 -2.84
C ALA A 51 12.56 -0.23 -1.53
N ARG A 52 12.27 0.41 -0.40
CA ARG A 52 12.79 0.01 0.92
C ARG A 52 11.71 -0.25 1.94
N GLY A 53 11.99 -1.20 2.83
CA GLY A 53 11.27 -1.45 4.06
C GLY A 53 9.97 -2.23 3.89
N LEU A 54 9.20 -2.28 4.97
CA LEU A 54 7.97 -3.07 5.03
C LEU A 54 6.97 -2.75 3.93
N MET A 55 6.90 -1.50 3.51
CA MET A 55 5.92 -1.03 2.54
C MET A 55 6.53 -0.62 1.19
N GLN A 56 7.82 -0.90 1.01
CA GLN A 56 8.55 -0.78 -0.26
C GLN A 56 8.34 0.58 -0.92
N MET A 57 8.88 1.62 -0.30
CA MET A 57 8.80 2.98 -0.82
C MET A 57 10.11 3.38 -1.50
N THR A 58 10.00 4.02 -2.66
CA THR A 58 11.15 4.57 -3.37
C THR A 58 11.56 5.92 -2.79
N GLU A 59 12.79 6.34 -3.08
CA GLU A 59 13.30 7.63 -2.57
C GLU A 59 12.48 8.82 -3.06
N GLU A 60 12.09 8.83 -4.34
CA GLU A 60 11.29 9.92 -4.90
C GLU A 60 9.98 10.09 -4.16
N THR A 61 9.26 9.00 -3.94
CA THR A 61 7.99 9.02 -3.21
C THR A 61 8.23 9.44 -1.75
N PHE A 62 9.26 8.91 -1.10
CA PHE A 62 9.61 9.27 0.26
C PHE A 62 9.86 10.77 0.42
N ILE A 63 10.66 11.36 -0.45
CA ILE A 63 10.98 12.79 -0.41
C ILE A 63 9.72 13.63 -0.56
N TRP A 64 8.86 13.26 -1.50
CA TRP A 64 7.59 13.96 -1.72
C TRP A 64 6.69 13.90 -0.48
N LEU A 65 6.49 12.70 0.08
CA LEU A 65 5.65 12.53 1.26
C LEU A 65 6.27 13.21 2.49
N ARG A 66 7.60 13.14 2.65
CA ARG A 66 8.30 13.81 3.75
C ARG A 66 8.01 15.31 3.75
N SER A 67 7.97 15.95 2.60
CA SER A 67 7.66 17.37 2.49
C SER A 67 6.26 17.70 2.99
N LYS A 68 5.35 16.72 2.99
CA LYS A 68 3.96 16.90 3.40
C LYS A 68 3.71 16.64 4.89
N ILE A 69 4.32 15.60 5.45
CA ILE A 69 3.98 15.15 6.81
C ILE A 69 5.12 15.28 7.82
N ALA A 70 6.35 15.43 7.35
CA ALA A 70 7.52 15.43 8.24
C ALA A 70 8.63 16.38 7.76
N PRO A 71 8.31 17.63 7.32
CA PRO A 71 9.33 18.51 6.72
C PRO A 71 10.45 18.89 7.69
N ASP A 72 10.19 18.89 8.99
CA ASP A 72 11.12 19.36 10.02
C ASP A 72 11.68 18.24 10.91
N GLU A 73 11.42 16.96 10.56
CA GLU A 73 11.85 15.84 11.42
C GLU A 73 13.23 15.31 11.08
N GLY A 74 13.83 15.75 9.98
CA GLY A 74 15.18 15.31 9.59
C GLY A 74 15.27 13.84 9.15
N LEU A 75 14.14 13.23 8.75
CA LEU A 75 14.12 11.84 8.33
C LEU A 75 14.85 11.64 7.00
N THR A 76 15.66 10.58 6.93
CA THR A 76 16.37 10.20 5.71
C THR A 76 15.77 8.95 5.10
N PHE A 77 16.11 8.70 3.83
CA PHE A 77 15.61 7.54 3.11
C PHE A 77 15.95 6.20 3.78
N ASP A 78 17.13 6.12 4.44
CA ASP A 78 17.54 4.92 5.17
C ASP A 78 16.58 4.58 6.32
N GLU A 79 15.86 5.55 6.86
CA GLU A 79 14.93 5.33 7.97
C GLU A 79 13.68 4.56 7.56
N LEU A 80 13.48 4.33 6.27
CA LEU A 80 12.42 3.42 5.81
C LEU A 80 12.66 1.96 6.23
N TYR A 81 13.86 1.62 6.68
CA TYR A 81 14.11 0.33 7.31
C TYR A 81 13.60 0.26 8.75
N ASP A 82 13.26 1.40 9.36
CA ASP A 82 12.57 1.45 10.64
C ASP A 82 11.08 1.16 10.42
N PRO A 83 10.51 0.14 11.07
CA PRO A 83 9.10 -0.22 10.90
C PRO A 83 8.13 0.93 11.14
N ASP A 84 8.36 1.76 12.15
CA ASP A 84 7.46 2.86 12.45
C ASP A 84 7.43 3.89 11.32
N VAL A 85 8.60 4.25 10.79
CA VAL A 85 8.70 5.21 9.69
C VAL A 85 8.09 4.64 8.42
N SER A 86 8.42 3.39 8.09
CA SER A 86 7.88 2.74 6.88
C SER A 86 6.36 2.65 6.91
N ILE A 87 5.80 2.22 8.03
CA ILE A 87 4.35 2.07 8.18
C ILE A 87 3.65 3.44 8.15
N ARG A 88 4.23 4.45 8.84
CA ARG A 88 3.68 5.81 8.82
C ARG A 88 3.59 6.36 7.40
N PHE A 89 4.67 6.31 6.65
CA PHE A 89 4.74 6.85 5.30
C PHE A 89 3.89 6.02 4.32
N GLY A 90 3.94 4.70 4.44
CA GLY A 90 3.12 3.81 3.62
C GLY A 90 1.63 4.02 3.83
N CYS A 91 1.20 4.14 5.09
CA CYS A 91 -0.21 4.44 5.40
C CYS A 91 -0.64 5.77 4.82
N TYR A 92 0.19 6.81 4.95
CA TYR A 92 -0.14 8.09 4.36
C TYR A 92 -0.28 7.99 2.84
N TYR A 93 0.60 7.26 2.17
CA TYR A 93 0.51 7.10 0.72
C TYR A 93 -0.73 6.30 0.30
N ILE A 94 -1.07 5.24 1.02
CA ILE A 94 -2.33 4.52 0.79
C ILE A 94 -3.52 5.47 0.94
N HIS A 95 -3.53 6.29 1.99
CA HIS A 95 -4.57 7.27 2.23
C HIS A 95 -4.73 8.22 1.04
N LEU A 96 -3.63 8.77 0.52
CA LEU A 96 -3.68 9.66 -0.64
C LEU A 96 -4.23 8.95 -1.88
N CYS A 97 -3.82 7.69 -2.11
CA CYS A 97 -4.34 6.90 -3.22
C CYS A 97 -5.85 6.62 -3.06
N MET A 98 -6.28 6.27 -1.86
CA MET A 98 -7.70 6.03 -1.58
C MET A 98 -8.54 7.29 -1.80
N GLU A 99 -8.08 8.44 -1.32
CA GLU A 99 -8.78 9.70 -1.55
C GLU A 99 -8.88 10.04 -3.03
N ARG A 100 -7.78 9.88 -3.75
CA ARG A 100 -7.73 10.24 -5.18
C ARG A 100 -8.68 9.41 -6.03
N TYR A 101 -8.89 8.15 -5.68
CA TYR A 101 -9.66 7.20 -6.49
C TYR A 101 -10.96 6.76 -5.83
N GLY A 102 -11.54 7.62 -5.02
CA GLY A 102 -12.90 7.42 -4.48
C GLY A 102 -13.04 6.25 -3.52
N GLY A 103 -11.96 5.83 -2.88
CA GLY A 103 -11.98 4.71 -1.94
C GLY A 103 -11.96 3.33 -2.60
N ASP A 104 -11.74 3.27 -3.92
CA ASP A 104 -11.66 2.00 -4.63
C ASP A 104 -10.31 1.34 -4.39
N VAL A 105 -10.30 0.25 -3.62
CA VAL A 105 -9.07 -0.43 -3.19
C VAL A 105 -8.24 -0.90 -4.39
N ALA A 106 -8.86 -1.49 -5.40
CA ALA A 106 -8.14 -2.01 -6.56
C ALA A 106 -7.42 -0.89 -7.33
N THR A 107 -8.10 0.24 -7.57
CA THR A 107 -7.50 1.40 -8.25
C THR A 107 -6.40 2.03 -7.39
N ALA A 108 -6.64 2.17 -6.09
CA ALA A 108 -5.64 2.70 -5.17
C ALA A 108 -4.39 1.82 -5.12
N ALA A 109 -4.56 0.50 -5.11
CA ALA A 109 -3.43 -0.44 -5.14
C ALA A 109 -2.64 -0.33 -6.45
N ALA A 110 -3.34 -0.21 -7.59
CA ALA A 110 -2.68 0.02 -8.88
C ALA A 110 -1.85 1.30 -8.86
N ALA A 111 -2.36 2.37 -8.27
CA ALA A 111 -1.67 3.65 -8.17
C ALA A 111 -0.49 3.60 -7.20
N TYR A 112 -0.62 2.89 -6.09
CA TYR A 112 0.49 2.66 -5.16
C TYR A 112 1.67 1.99 -5.86
N HIS A 113 1.39 0.98 -6.66
CA HIS A 113 2.41 0.19 -7.38
C HIS A 113 2.97 0.92 -8.60
N SER A 114 2.12 1.52 -9.41
CA SER A 114 2.48 2.00 -10.76
C SER A 114 2.57 3.53 -10.87
N GLY A 115 2.18 4.24 -9.82
CA GLY A 115 2.15 5.70 -9.81
C GLY A 115 0.84 6.28 -10.33
N TRP A 116 0.57 7.52 -9.91
CA TRP A 116 -0.66 8.24 -10.28
C TRP A 116 -0.76 8.53 -11.77
N GLY A 117 0.37 8.89 -12.39
CA GLY A 117 0.39 9.22 -13.82
C GLY A 117 -0.09 8.06 -14.69
N THR A 118 0.39 6.85 -14.40
CA THR A 118 -0.01 5.64 -15.14
C THR A 118 -1.50 5.37 -14.97
N VAL A 119 -1.98 5.41 -13.74
CA VAL A 119 -3.41 5.15 -13.46
C VAL A 119 -4.30 6.24 -14.07
N ASP A 120 -3.92 7.51 -13.92
CA ASP A 120 -4.69 8.62 -14.47
C ASP A 120 -4.82 8.52 -15.99
N ASN A 121 -3.76 8.07 -16.69
CA ASN A 121 -3.82 7.85 -18.13
C ASN A 121 -4.81 6.75 -18.49
N LEU A 122 -4.82 5.63 -17.73
CA LEU A 122 -5.78 4.54 -17.95
C LEU A 122 -7.23 4.99 -17.69
N LEU A 123 -7.44 5.85 -16.72
CA LEU A 123 -8.79 6.35 -16.39
C LEU A 123 -9.42 7.17 -17.51
N ARG A 124 -8.63 7.70 -18.43
CA ARG A 124 -9.12 8.45 -19.60
C ARG A 124 -9.58 7.54 -20.74
N MET A 125 -9.35 6.23 -20.62
CA MET A 125 -9.68 5.24 -21.67
C MET A 125 -10.97 4.52 -21.32
N GLU A 126 -11.96 4.58 -22.20
CA GLU A 126 -13.27 3.92 -21.98
C GLU A 126 -13.15 2.41 -21.76
N GLU A 127 -12.17 1.78 -22.37
CA GLU A 127 -11.92 0.34 -22.22
C GLU A 127 -11.42 -0.04 -20.81
N HIS A 128 -10.88 0.92 -20.06
CA HIS A 128 -10.31 0.67 -18.73
C HIS A 128 -11.06 1.38 -17.60
N SER A 129 -11.97 2.30 -17.91
CA SER A 129 -12.74 3.00 -16.90
C SER A 129 -14.10 3.42 -17.44
N SER A 130 -15.15 3.23 -16.65
CA SER A 130 -16.51 3.65 -17.01
C SER A 130 -16.88 5.00 -16.42
N ASP A 131 -16.24 5.38 -15.30
CA ASP A 131 -16.56 6.59 -14.53
C ASP A 131 -15.44 7.64 -14.51
N GLY A 132 -14.29 7.33 -15.09
CA GLY A 132 -13.12 8.22 -15.09
C GLY A 132 -12.42 8.34 -13.74
N GLN A 133 -12.86 7.61 -12.71
CA GLN A 133 -12.28 7.65 -11.37
C GLN A 133 -11.77 6.29 -10.90
N THR A 134 -12.39 5.20 -11.31
CA THR A 134 -12.00 3.86 -10.92
C THR A 134 -11.72 2.98 -12.13
N LEU A 135 -10.75 2.07 -12.01
CA LEU A 135 -10.40 1.15 -13.07
C LEU A 135 -11.31 -0.08 -13.05
N LYS A 136 -11.79 -0.49 -14.22
CA LYS A 136 -12.52 -1.75 -14.42
C LYS A 136 -11.66 -2.84 -15.05
N GLY A 137 -10.40 -2.54 -15.37
CA GLY A 137 -9.42 -3.50 -15.88
C GLY A 137 -8.00 -3.02 -15.65
N PHE A 138 -7.08 -3.96 -15.58
CA PHE A 138 -5.68 -3.70 -15.26
C PHE A 138 -4.82 -4.30 -16.38
N PRO A 139 -4.51 -3.52 -17.44
CA PRO A 139 -3.95 -4.06 -18.68
C PRO A 139 -2.48 -4.47 -18.59
N TYR A 140 -1.74 -3.98 -17.58
CA TYR A 140 -0.32 -4.31 -17.43
C TYR A 140 -0.14 -5.51 -16.50
N ASN A 141 0.62 -6.51 -16.93
CA ASN A 141 0.77 -7.76 -16.19
C ASN A 141 1.23 -7.58 -14.75
N GLN A 142 2.26 -6.75 -14.51
CA GLN A 142 2.75 -6.52 -13.16
C GLN A 142 1.71 -5.82 -12.29
N MET A 143 1.05 -4.81 -12.82
CA MET A 143 -0.04 -4.12 -12.13
C MET A 143 -1.18 -5.07 -11.81
N HIS A 144 -1.60 -5.88 -12.78
CA HIS A 144 -2.68 -6.84 -12.62
C HIS A 144 -2.38 -7.83 -11.49
N HIS A 145 -1.19 -8.42 -11.49
CA HIS A 145 -0.77 -9.37 -10.44
C HIS A 145 -0.69 -8.70 -9.07
N TYR A 146 -0.17 -7.47 -9.02
CA TYR A 146 -0.09 -6.72 -7.77
C TYR A 146 -1.48 -6.46 -7.18
N VAL A 147 -2.40 -5.95 -7.99
CA VAL A 147 -3.78 -5.67 -7.55
C VAL A 147 -4.46 -6.95 -7.07
N GLU A 148 -4.29 -8.07 -7.79
CA GLU A 148 -4.84 -9.36 -7.35
C GLU A 148 -4.29 -9.80 -6.01
N LYS A 149 -2.99 -9.65 -5.78
CA LYS A 149 -2.37 -10.00 -4.48
C LYS A 149 -2.92 -9.14 -3.35
N ILE A 150 -3.04 -7.84 -3.56
CA ILE A 150 -3.58 -6.93 -2.54
C ILE A 150 -5.03 -7.30 -2.22
N THR A 151 -5.88 -7.41 -3.23
CA THR A 151 -7.30 -7.66 -3.00
C THR A 151 -7.55 -9.05 -2.41
N ALA A 152 -6.81 -10.06 -2.86
CA ALA A 152 -6.91 -11.41 -2.30
C ALA A 152 -6.43 -11.45 -0.84
N SER A 153 -5.29 -10.82 -0.54
CA SER A 153 -4.78 -10.75 0.84
C SER A 153 -5.73 -9.99 1.74
N TYR A 154 -6.27 -8.88 1.28
CA TYR A 154 -7.23 -8.10 2.04
C TYR A 154 -8.48 -8.91 2.37
N ALA A 155 -9.00 -9.67 1.40
CA ALA A 155 -10.13 -10.55 1.63
C ALA A 155 -9.83 -11.64 2.70
N VAL A 156 -8.64 -12.23 2.66
CA VAL A 156 -8.23 -13.22 3.66
C VAL A 156 -8.10 -12.58 5.04
N TYR A 157 -7.44 -11.42 5.15
CA TYR A 157 -7.34 -10.70 6.42
C TYR A 157 -8.72 -10.36 6.99
N THR A 158 -9.64 -9.91 6.14
CA THR A 158 -11.01 -9.59 6.57
C THR A 158 -11.73 -10.84 7.07
N ARG A 159 -11.59 -11.96 6.38
CA ARG A 159 -12.19 -13.23 6.81
C ARG A 159 -11.62 -13.71 8.14
N LEU A 160 -10.31 -13.59 8.34
CA LEU A 160 -9.63 -14.09 9.55
C LEU A 160 -9.84 -13.19 10.77
N TYR A 161 -9.84 -11.86 10.56
CA TYR A 161 -9.74 -10.90 11.65
C TYR A 161 -10.83 -9.82 11.66
N GLY A 162 -11.68 -9.79 10.66
CA GLY A 162 -12.65 -8.72 10.47
C GLY A 162 -13.92 -8.83 11.31
N GLY A 163 -13.96 -9.77 12.22
CA GLY A 163 -15.07 -9.93 13.13
C GLY A 163 -16.06 -10.92 12.75
#